data_b2fef3fa807ebc1facad3eb9fa0579f8
#
_entry.id   b2fef3fa807ebc1facad3eb9fa0579f8
#
_cell.length_a   1.000
_cell.length_b   1.000
_cell.length_c   1.000
_cell.angle_alpha   90.00
_cell.angle_beta   90.00
_cell.angle_gamma   90.00
#
_symmetry.space_group_name_H-M   'P 1'
#
loop_
_entity.id
_entity.type
_entity.pdbx_description
1 polymer ?
#
loop_
_entity_poly.entity_id
_entity_poly.type
_entity_poly.pdbx_seq_one_letter_code
_entity_poly.pdbx_strand_id
1 'polypeptide(L)'
;MRYSALPRTSPLLLAAALAFAMLTASAQVPVHKHYADSEGFDKPAPSGALAPRLQNVGKHTFAVTTQSEQAQRFMNQGLNLTYGFNHAEAGRAFAEAARLDPNLAMAYWGQALVLGPNINAPMMPDQEPIALEHIRKAQALKTKASPRERDYIDALAARYTGKPEDRKAADQAFAGAMRLLHEKYPNDQDAATIYAEALMDLSPWDYWTRDGRSHERTPDIVASLDNVLKTNADHPGALHLWIHLWEASGTPERAEWAGDRLLPLAPAAGHLVHMPGHIFQRVGRYMDAVKANQLAIVADEDYITQCRAQGIYPLAYYPHNVHFLWFASTMAGQSHVALDAANKTAEKIPVEVLKDVPILQTFLLTPDYARVRFGKWDEILNAAPPRADTLFTRGIRHYARGMAYVRKQDFTSAQKESDALRKIMVDPKLIEAPSSMSLNLADSVLRVAAEVLDGEMAAGKRDYDKAIAHLDRAVRYEDALIYTEPDDWHQPVRLNLGAVLLQAGRPVEAESVYWDDLRTHPKNGWALFGLAQAMRAQGKVDQAKAVEADFKTAWKDADVQLTASRF
;
A
#
# COMPACT_ATOMS: atom_id res chain seq x y z
N MET A 1 19.82 36.54 5.87
CA MET A 1 19.55 35.76 7.07
C MET A 1 19.87 34.31 6.71
N ARG A 2 20.82 33.69 7.41
CA ARG A 2 21.25 32.30 7.10
C ARG A 2 20.23 31.33 7.68
N TYR A 3 19.54 30.61 6.82
CA TYR A 3 18.75 29.43 7.24
C TYR A 3 19.73 28.32 7.61
N SER A 4 19.83 28.00 8.90
CA SER A 4 20.50 26.80 9.37
C SER A 4 19.66 25.59 8.91
N ALA A 5 20.24 24.79 8.03
CA ALA A 5 19.67 23.50 7.65
C ALA A 5 19.63 22.59 8.90
N LEU A 6 18.44 22.19 9.30
CA LEU A 6 18.26 21.08 10.23
C LEU A 6 18.86 19.81 9.61
N PRO A 7 19.56 18.98 10.38
CA PRO A 7 20.13 17.74 9.85
C PRO A 7 19.01 16.86 9.31
N ARG A 8 19.11 16.46 8.06
CA ARG A 8 18.26 15.45 7.43
C ARG A 8 18.46 14.14 8.19
N THR A 9 17.49 13.72 8.97
CA THR A 9 17.44 12.35 9.47
C THR A 9 17.30 11.43 8.26
N SER A 10 18.26 10.53 8.10
CA SER A 10 18.23 9.51 7.05
C SER A 10 16.94 8.68 7.17
N PRO A 11 16.31 8.27 6.06
CA PRO A 11 15.17 7.31 6.06
C PRO A 11 15.46 6.02 6.86
N LEU A 12 16.73 5.66 6.95
CA LEU A 12 17.24 4.55 7.77
C LEU A 12 17.03 4.74 9.28
N LEU A 13 17.00 5.98 9.78
CA LEU A 13 16.71 6.26 11.19
C LEU A 13 15.21 6.16 11.50
N LEU A 14 14.34 6.45 10.51
CA LEU A 14 12.90 6.33 10.67
C LEU A 14 12.42 4.87 10.52
N ALA A 15 13.05 4.10 9.63
CA ALA A 15 12.84 2.65 9.55
C ALA A 15 13.31 1.95 10.84
N ALA A 16 14.40 2.43 11.45
CA ALA A 16 14.84 1.97 12.76
C ALA A 16 13.89 2.42 13.88
N ALA A 17 13.26 3.59 13.79
CA ALA A 17 12.25 4.06 14.76
C ALA A 17 10.92 3.29 14.63
N LEU A 18 10.50 2.92 13.40
CA LEU A 18 9.37 2.01 13.16
C LEU A 18 9.66 0.60 13.68
N ALA A 19 10.87 0.09 13.47
CA ALA A 19 11.33 -1.16 14.08
C ALA A 19 11.40 -1.04 15.61
N PHE A 20 11.78 0.13 16.15
CA PHE A 20 11.87 0.35 17.60
C PHE A 20 10.48 0.55 18.23
N ALA A 21 9.53 1.21 17.56
CA ALA A 21 8.13 1.28 18.02
C ALA A 21 7.44 -0.09 17.99
N MET A 22 7.85 -0.98 17.08
CA MET A 22 7.42 -2.38 17.07
C MET A 22 8.20 -3.23 18.10
N LEU A 23 9.42 -2.86 18.47
CA LEU A 23 10.25 -3.56 19.46
C LEU A 23 9.82 -3.32 20.92
N THR A 24 9.07 -2.25 21.22
CA THR A 24 8.51 -2.00 22.56
C THR A 24 7.15 -2.63 22.77
N ALA A 25 6.50 -3.14 21.72
CA ALA A 25 5.31 -3.97 21.81
C ALA A 25 5.69 -5.38 22.29
N SER A 26 6.10 -5.47 23.56
CA SER A 26 6.29 -6.76 24.19
C SER A 26 5.01 -7.58 24.14
N ALA A 27 5.09 -8.68 23.40
CA ALA A 27 4.31 -9.89 23.57
C ALA A 27 2.81 -9.72 23.84
N GLN A 28 2.04 -9.92 22.84
CA GLN A 28 0.65 -10.41 22.81
C GLN A 28 -0.24 -9.75 21.75
N VAL A 29 0.34 -9.39 20.61
CA VAL A 29 -0.49 -9.13 19.45
C VAL A 29 -0.86 -10.48 18.83
N PRO A 30 -2.13 -10.80 18.61
CA PRO A 30 -2.55 -12.03 17.91
C PRO A 30 -1.86 -12.26 16.56
N VAL A 31 -1.32 -11.21 15.95
CA VAL A 31 -0.53 -11.21 14.72
C VAL A 31 0.65 -12.20 14.74
N HIS A 32 1.31 -12.37 15.90
CA HIS A 32 2.50 -13.23 16.01
C HIS A 32 2.20 -14.65 16.49
N LYS A 33 1.05 -14.87 17.12
CA LYS A 33 0.64 -16.22 17.55
C LYS A 33 0.44 -17.20 16.40
N HIS A 34 0.34 -16.72 15.18
CA HIS A 34 0.00 -17.59 14.05
C HIS A 34 1.09 -18.53 13.59
N TYR A 35 2.34 -18.18 13.81
CA TYR A 35 3.43 -19.03 13.40
C TYR A 35 4.16 -19.65 14.59
N ALA A 36 4.24 -18.95 15.74
CA ALA A 36 4.98 -19.40 16.93
C ALA A 36 4.11 -20.09 17.99
N ASP A 37 2.84 -19.70 18.12
CA ASP A 37 1.88 -20.24 19.10
C ASP A 37 0.55 -20.58 18.43
N SER A 38 0.60 -21.54 17.57
CA SER A 38 -0.52 -21.97 16.75
C SER A 38 -1.54 -22.84 17.48
N GLU A 39 -1.99 -22.47 18.66
CA GLU A 39 -3.10 -23.19 19.30
C GLU A 39 -4.36 -23.33 18.41
N GLY A 40 -4.43 -22.59 17.28
CA GLY A 40 -5.51 -22.65 16.31
C GLY A 40 -5.17 -23.27 14.96
N PHE A 41 -3.91 -23.21 14.48
CA PHE A 41 -3.54 -23.55 13.09
C PHE A 41 -2.59 -24.73 12.97
N ASP A 42 -1.80 -25.04 13.97
CA ASP A 42 -0.99 -26.26 14.00
C ASP A 42 -1.78 -27.45 14.54
N LYS A 43 -3.03 -27.23 14.94
CA LYS A 43 -3.91 -28.38 15.14
C LYS A 43 -4.24 -28.92 13.76
N PRO A 44 -3.68 -30.08 13.41
CA PRO A 44 -4.00 -30.69 12.15
C PRO A 44 -5.51 -30.87 12.06
N ALA A 45 -6.06 -30.68 10.86
CA ALA A 45 -7.43 -31.12 10.59
C ALA A 45 -7.61 -32.59 11.04
N PRO A 46 -8.83 -33.08 11.22
CA PRO A 46 -9.05 -34.50 11.54
C PRO A 46 -8.35 -35.49 10.60
N SER A 47 -8.02 -35.05 9.39
CA SER A 47 -7.18 -35.75 8.40
C SER A 47 -5.68 -35.74 8.71
N GLY A 48 -5.22 -35.00 9.71
CA GLY A 48 -3.81 -34.75 9.98
C GLY A 48 -3.16 -33.69 9.12
N ALA A 49 -3.88 -33.04 8.19
CA ALA A 49 -3.33 -32.01 7.31
C ALA A 49 -3.10 -30.68 8.06
N LEU A 50 -1.94 -30.05 7.81
CA LEU A 50 -1.55 -28.76 8.38
C LEU A 50 -2.07 -27.58 7.57
N ALA A 51 -2.25 -27.74 6.26
CA ALA A 51 -2.81 -26.74 5.35
C ALA A 51 -3.91 -27.33 4.47
N PRO A 52 -4.96 -26.53 4.13
CA PRO A 52 -5.90 -26.93 3.10
C PRO A 52 -5.24 -26.86 1.72
N ARG A 53 -5.74 -27.66 0.79
CA ARG A 53 -5.40 -27.49 -0.62
C ARG A 53 -6.26 -26.36 -1.19
N LEU A 54 -5.64 -25.22 -1.42
CA LEU A 54 -6.27 -24.07 -2.04
C LEU A 54 -6.35 -24.24 -3.56
N GLN A 55 -7.44 -23.75 -4.15
CA GLN A 55 -7.61 -23.71 -5.61
C GLN A 55 -7.35 -22.30 -6.12
N ASN A 56 -6.88 -22.19 -7.36
CA ASN A 56 -6.75 -20.92 -8.08
C ASN A 56 -5.80 -19.87 -7.43
N VAL A 57 -4.86 -20.30 -6.57
CA VAL A 57 -3.83 -19.42 -6.00
C VAL A 57 -2.63 -19.22 -6.93
N GLY A 58 -2.70 -19.72 -8.15
CA GLY A 58 -1.67 -19.62 -9.18
C GLY A 58 -1.34 -20.98 -9.78
N LYS A 59 -0.72 -20.96 -10.97
CA LYS A 59 -0.29 -22.16 -11.70
C LYS A 59 1.23 -22.29 -11.80
N HIS A 60 1.97 -21.34 -11.21
CA HIS A 60 3.43 -21.38 -11.22
C HIS A 60 3.92 -22.63 -10.48
N THR A 61 4.97 -23.25 -11.02
CA THR A 61 5.52 -24.51 -10.50
C THR A 61 7.00 -24.33 -10.18
N PHE A 62 7.38 -24.82 -9.01
CA PHE A 62 8.75 -24.86 -8.53
C PHE A 62 9.14 -26.33 -8.29
N ALA A 63 9.80 -26.93 -9.26
CA ALA A 63 10.18 -28.32 -9.17
C ALA A 63 11.21 -28.56 -8.06
N VAL A 64 10.93 -29.53 -7.19
CA VAL A 64 11.77 -29.95 -6.08
C VAL A 64 12.01 -31.45 -6.05
N THR A 65 13.10 -31.88 -5.40
CA THR A 65 13.46 -33.29 -5.29
C THR A 65 12.58 -34.01 -4.29
N THR A 66 11.48 -34.59 -4.75
CA THR A 66 10.56 -35.42 -3.97
C THR A 66 9.92 -36.50 -4.83
N GLN A 67 9.54 -37.63 -4.21
CA GLN A 67 8.72 -38.67 -4.84
C GLN A 67 7.22 -38.48 -4.53
N SER A 68 6.89 -37.56 -3.62
CA SER A 68 5.50 -37.27 -3.24
C SER A 68 4.90 -36.20 -4.14
N GLU A 69 4.01 -36.60 -5.04
CA GLU A 69 3.27 -35.65 -5.89
C GLU A 69 2.47 -34.64 -5.07
N GLN A 70 1.95 -35.06 -3.91
CA GLN A 70 1.24 -34.15 -3.02
C GLN A 70 2.17 -33.13 -2.36
N ALA A 71 3.37 -33.56 -1.91
CA ALA A 71 4.35 -32.65 -1.38
C ALA A 71 4.79 -31.59 -2.43
N GLN A 72 5.02 -32.03 -3.69
CA GLN A 72 5.29 -31.11 -4.80
C GLN A 72 4.17 -30.08 -5.00
N ARG A 73 2.90 -30.49 -4.90
CA ARG A 73 1.76 -29.59 -5.04
C ARG A 73 1.71 -28.55 -3.92
N PHE A 74 2.01 -28.94 -2.68
CA PHE A 74 2.07 -28.00 -1.55
C PHE A 74 3.29 -27.07 -1.63
N MET A 75 4.42 -27.54 -2.21
CA MET A 75 5.55 -26.66 -2.55
C MET A 75 5.15 -25.57 -3.54
N ASN A 76 4.43 -25.94 -4.61
CA ASN A 76 3.93 -24.99 -5.59
C ASN A 76 2.92 -24.00 -4.96
N GLN A 77 1.99 -24.50 -4.14
CA GLN A 77 1.04 -23.64 -3.40
C GLN A 77 1.78 -22.66 -2.49
N GLY A 78 2.75 -23.15 -1.72
CA GLY A 78 3.55 -22.32 -0.83
C GLY A 78 4.27 -21.20 -1.58
N LEU A 79 4.93 -21.49 -2.71
CA LEU A 79 5.65 -20.47 -3.46
C LEU A 79 4.71 -19.44 -4.14
N ASN A 80 3.56 -19.89 -4.70
CA ASN A 80 2.58 -18.95 -5.25
C ASN A 80 2.03 -18.00 -4.17
N LEU A 81 1.79 -18.50 -2.96
CA LEU A 81 1.36 -17.69 -1.82
C LEU A 81 2.48 -16.76 -1.31
N THR A 82 3.74 -17.21 -1.35
CA THR A 82 4.91 -16.37 -1.03
C THR A 82 4.98 -15.18 -1.97
N TYR A 83 4.83 -15.40 -3.28
CA TYR A 83 4.76 -14.33 -4.27
C TYR A 83 3.53 -13.41 -4.12
N GLY A 84 2.51 -13.84 -3.40
CA GLY A 84 1.35 -13.03 -3.00
C GLY A 84 1.46 -12.43 -1.60
N PHE A 85 2.64 -12.45 -0.98
CA PHE A 85 2.91 -11.98 0.39
C PHE A 85 2.01 -12.61 1.47
N ASN A 86 1.34 -13.71 1.14
CA ASN A 86 0.57 -14.49 2.10
C ASN A 86 1.48 -15.50 2.81
N HIS A 87 2.49 -14.98 3.51
CA HIS A 87 3.58 -15.74 4.12
C HIS A 87 3.07 -16.74 5.17
N ALA A 88 2.05 -16.41 5.95
CA ALA A 88 1.51 -17.31 6.96
C ALA A 88 0.93 -18.59 6.35
N GLU A 89 0.12 -18.47 5.31
CA GLU A 89 -0.46 -19.66 4.65
C GLU A 89 0.56 -20.37 3.76
N ALA A 90 1.51 -19.63 3.18
CA ALA A 90 2.65 -20.23 2.49
C ALA A 90 3.47 -21.12 3.43
N GLY A 91 3.76 -20.66 4.63
CA GLY A 91 4.46 -21.43 5.67
C GLY A 91 3.72 -22.72 6.04
N ARG A 92 2.38 -22.65 6.18
CA ARG A 92 1.55 -23.84 6.41
C ARG A 92 1.59 -24.82 5.23
N ALA A 93 1.57 -24.30 4.00
CA ALA A 93 1.70 -25.16 2.81
C ALA A 93 3.07 -25.85 2.77
N PHE A 94 4.17 -25.14 3.07
CA PHE A 94 5.49 -25.75 3.16
C PHE A 94 5.60 -26.76 4.33
N ALA A 95 4.96 -26.47 5.47
CA ALA A 95 4.90 -27.43 6.58
C ALA A 95 4.13 -28.70 6.21
N GLU A 96 3.04 -28.58 5.46
CA GLU A 96 2.31 -29.73 4.93
C GLU A 96 3.15 -30.54 3.93
N ALA A 97 3.92 -29.88 3.07
CA ALA A 97 4.87 -30.55 2.19
C ALA A 97 5.92 -31.35 2.99
N ALA A 98 6.45 -30.77 4.09
CA ALA A 98 7.37 -31.45 4.99
C ALA A 98 6.72 -32.64 5.73
N ARG A 99 5.44 -32.53 6.09
CA ARG A 99 4.69 -33.64 6.70
C ARG A 99 4.51 -34.80 5.72
N LEU A 100 4.24 -34.51 4.46
CA LEU A 100 4.03 -35.51 3.39
C LEU A 100 5.35 -36.14 2.93
N ASP A 101 6.44 -35.41 2.98
CA ASP A 101 7.79 -35.91 2.71
C ASP A 101 8.80 -35.27 3.71
N PRO A 102 9.05 -35.91 4.85
CA PRO A 102 9.98 -35.40 5.86
C PRO A 102 11.44 -35.26 5.40
N ASN A 103 11.79 -35.81 4.24
CA ASN A 103 13.11 -35.73 3.65
C ASN A 103 13.23 -34.59 2.61
N LEU A 104 12.17 -33.89 2.34
CA LEU A 104 12.13 -32.79 1.39
C LEU A 104 12.79 -31.52 2.00
N ALA A 105 14.08 -31.34 1.70
CA ALA A 105 14.87 -30.21 2.22
C ALA A 105 14.24 -28.85 1.87
N MET A 106 13.69 -28.73 0.65
CA MET A 106 13.09 -27.48 0.15
C MET A 106 11.80 -27.10 0.90
N ALA A 107 11.12 -28.04 1.55
CA ALA A 107 9.96 -27.71 2.38
C ALA A 107 10.38 -26.91 3.65
N TYR A 108 11.52 -27.25 4.25
CA TYR A 108 12.10 -26.51 5.37
C TYR A 108 12.73 -25.18 4.91
N TRP A 109 13.32 -25.16 3.71
CA TRP A 109 13.77 -23.93 3.07
C TRP A 109 12.59 -22.95 2.89
N GLY A 110 11.45 -23.40 2.38
CA GLY A 110 10.26 -22.59 2.18
C GLY A 110 9.71 -22.03 3.50
N GLN A 111 9.69 -22.85 4.58
CA GLN A 111 9.30 -22.40 5.91
C GLN A 111 10.24 -21.32 6.45
N ALA A 112 11.55 -21.42 6.19
CA ALA A 112 12.51 -20.38 6.56
C ALA A 112 12.33 -19.11 5.71
N LEU A 113 12.08 -19.26 4.39
CA LEU A 113 11.94 -18.13 3.47
C LEU A 113 10.83 -17.17 3.90
N VAL A 114 9.64 -17.70 4.21
CA VAL A 114 8.46 -16.89 4.54
C VAL A 114 8.50 -16.24 5.92
N LEU A 115 9.46 -16.59 6.74
CA LEU A 115 9.73 -15.90 8.01
C LEU A 115 10.62 -14.67 7.83
N GLY A 116 11.30 -14.56 6.69
CA GLY A 116 12.06 -13.38 6.32
C GLY A 116 11.16 -12.18 6.01
N PRO A 117 11.78 -10.99 5.86
CA PRO A 117 11.04 -9.79 5.46
C PRO A 117 10.54 -9.90 4.02
N ASN A 118 9.58 -9.05 3.69
CA ASN A 118 9.27 -8.62 2.34
C ASN A 118 9.16 -7.09 2.32
N ILE A 119 9.00 -6.48 1.15
CA ILE A 119 8.98 -5.02 1.01
C ILE A 119 7.88 -4.31 1.81
N ASN A 120 6.82 -5.03 2.21
CA ASN A 120 5.69 -4.49 2.96
C ASN A 120 5.77 -4.79 4.48
N ALA A 121 6.58 -5.78 4.87
CA ALA A 121 6.64 -6.23 6.26
C ALA A 121 8.08 -6.60 6.67
N PRO A 122 8.65 -5.94 7.68
CA PRO A 122 9.94 -6.33 8.24
C PRO A 122 9.83 -7.68 8.95
N MET A 123 10.93 -8.40 9.02
CA MET A 123 11.02 -9.61 9.85
C MET A 123 10.94 -9.24 11.34
N MET A 124 10.09 -9.93 12.08
CA MET A 124 9.99 -9.73 13.52
C MET A 124 11.13 -10.44 14.25
N PRO A 125 11.66 -9.86 15.35
CA PRO A 125 12.81 -10.41 16.08
C PRO A 125 12.60 -11.83 16.60
N ASP A 126 11.40 -12.20 17.01
CA ASP A 126 11.02 -13.52 17.50
C ASP A 126 10.95 -14.59 16.39
N GLN A 127 10.88 -14.18 15.14
CA GLN A 127 10.92 -15.09 13.98
C GLN A 127 12.34 -15.56 13.65
N GLU A 128 13.38 -14.81 14.02
CA GLU A 128 14.78 -15.13 13.71
C GLU A 128 15.21 -16.54 14.20
N PRO A 129 15.02 -16.94 15.47
CA PRO A 129 15.39 -18.27 15.92
C PRO A 129 14.59 -19.38 15.22
N ILE A 130 13.33 -19.12 14.86
CA ILE A 130 12.47 -20.10 14.19
C ILE A 130 12.96 -20.31 12.75
N ALA A 131 13.24 -19.23 12.04
CA ALA A 131 13.77 -19.29 10.68
C ALA A 131 15.14 -20.01 10.65
N LEU A 132 16.01 -19.72 11.61
CA LEU A 132 17.29 -20.40 11.76
C LEU A 132 17.12 -21.90 12.02
N GLU A 133 16.13 -22.32 12.81
CA GLU A 133 15.83 -23.74 13.02
C GLU A 133 15.43 -24.43 11.72
N HIS A 134 14.50 -23.81 10.96
CA HIS A 134 14.05 -24.37 9.70
C HIS A 134 15.18 -24.48 8.66
N ILE A 135 16.00 -23.44 8.51
CA ILE A 135 17.09 -23.50 7.53
C ILE A 135 18.16 -24.52 7.94
N ARG A 136 18.43 -24.72 9.22
CA ARG A 136 19.31 -25.79 9.70
C ARG A 136 18.77 -27.19 9.40
N LYS A 137 17.44 -27.38 9.50
CA LYS A 137 16.79 -28.64 9.05
C LYS A 137 16.98 -28.85 7.56
N ALA A 138 16.80 -27.82 6.73
CA ALA A 138 17.08 -27.89 5.29
C ALA A 138 18.55 -28.26 5.01
N GLN A 139 19.49 -27.62 5.70
CA GLN A 139 20.92 -27.92 5.60
C GLN A 139 21.26 -29.36 5.97
N ALA A 140 20.65 -29.91 7.02
CA ALA A 140 20.86 -31.30 7.43
C ALA A 140 20.36 -32.31 6.38
N LEU A 141 19.41 -31.92 5.55
CA LEU A 141 18.85 -32.74 4.48
C LEU A 141 19.48 -32.50 3.09
N LYS A 142 20.49 -31.65 2.96
CA LYS A 142 21.12 -31.24 1.68
C LYS A 142 21.60 -32.43 0.83
N THR A 143 22.03 -33.53 1.45
CA THR A 143 22.48 -34.71 0.70
C THR A 143 21.36 -35.36 -0.12
N LYS A 144 20.09 -35.07 0.21
CA LYS A 144 18.89 -35.56 -0.49
C LYS A 144 18.39 -34.58 -1.54
N ALA A 145 18.95 -33.38 -1.58
CA ALA A 145 18.56 -32.31 -2.50
C ALA A 145 19.46 -32.31 -3.75
N SER A 146 18.93 -31.83 -4.88
CA SER A 146 19.69 -31.58 -6.10
C SER A 146 20.79 -30.51 -5.90
N PRO A 147 21.80 -30.42 -6.76
CA PRO A 147 22.80 -29.34 -6.68
C PRO A 147 22.18 -27.94 -6.66
N ARG A 148 21.16 -27.68 -7.50
CA ARG A 148 20.44 -26.41 -7.53
C ARG A 148 19.77 -26.09 -6.18
N GLU A 149 19.06 -27.04 -5.61
CA GLU A 149 18.39 -26.88 -4.32
C GLU A 149 19.36 -26.65 -3.16
N ARG A 150 20.53 -27.30 -3.20
CA ARG A 150 21.59 -27.05 -2.20
C ARG A 150 22.06 -25.61 -2.23
N ASP A 151 22.23 -25.05 -3.42
CA ASP A 151 22.63 -23.65 -3.56
C ASP A 151 21.55 -22.68 -3.06
N TYR A 152 20.26 -22.96 -3.27
CA TYR A 152 19.14 -22.20 -2.65
C TYR A 152 19.18 -22.27 -1.12
N ILE A 153 19.43 -23.44 -0.57
CA ILE A 153 19.51 -23.64 0.88
C ILE A 153 20.69 -22.85 1.47
N ASP A 154 21.85 -22.90 0.80
CA ASP A 154 23.04 -22.16 1.25
C ASP A 154 22.85 -20.64 1.11
N ALA A 155 22.22 -20.18 0.06
CA ALA A 155 21.93 -18.77 -0.14
C ALA A 155 21.00 -18.25 0.98
N LEU A 156 19.90 -18.95 1.29
CA LEU A 156 18.98 -18.53 2.33
C LEU A 156 19.61 -18.64 3.73
N ALA A 157 20.50 -19.60 3.96
CA ALA A 157 21.20 -19.74 5.25
C ALA A 157 22.04 -18.50 5.60
N ALA A 158 22.50 -17.73 4.61
CA ALA A 158 23.21 -16.48 4.85
C ALA A 158 22.31 -15.38 5.49
N ARG A 159 20.98 -15.53 5.40
CA ARG A 159 20.01 -14.57 5.95
C ARG A 159 19.82 -14.71 7.47
N TYR A 160 20.13 -15.86 8.07
CA TYR A 160 19.77 -16.16 9.44
C TYR A 160 21.00 -16.44 10.31
N THR A 161 21.30 -15.55 11.25
CA THR A 161 22.43 -15.65 12.17
C THR A 161 22.02 -16.15 13.56
N GLY A 162 20.72 -16.12 13.87
CA GLY A 162 20.15 -16.34 15.20
C GLY A 162 20.20 -15.11 16.09
N LYS A 163 20.57 -13.95 15.53
CA LYS A 163 20.70 -12.67 16.22
C LYS A 163 19.91 -11.61 15.48
N PRO A 164 18.79 -11.14 16.04
CA PRO A 164 17.95 -10.12 15.40
C PRO A 164 18.71 -8.81 15.10
N GLU A 165 19.72 -8.46 15.90
CA GLU A 165 20.56 -7.28 15.71
C GLU A 165 21.40 -7.31 14.42
N ASP A 166 21.69 -8.50 13.89
CA ASP A 166 22.45 -8.68 12.65
C ASP A 166 21.61 -8.52 11.38
N ARG A 167 20.28 -8.26 11.51
CA ARG A 167 19.31 -8.31 10.42
C ARG A 167 19.76 -7.62 9.15
N LYS A 168 20.23 -6.38 9.24
CA LYS A 168 20.68 -5.61 8.09
C LYS A 168 21.87 -6.26 7.35
N ALA A 169 22.84 -6.75 8.09
CA ALA A 169 24.01 -7.41 7.52
C ALA A 169 23.63 -8.78 6.91
N ALA A 170 22.71 -9.49 7.54
CA ALA A 170 22.21 -10.77 7.09
C ALA A 170 21.37 -10.63 5.81
N ASP A 171 20.53 -9.61 5.69
CA ASP A 171 19.80 -9.33 4.44
C ASP A 171 20.76 -8.96 3.29
N GLN A 172 21.81 -8.19 3.55
CA GLN A 172 22.85 -7.91 2.58
C GLN A 172 23.60 -9.18 2.14
N ALA A 173 23.91 -10.08 3.10
CA ALA A 173 24.55 -11.35 2.80
C ALA A 173 23.64 -12.26 1.95
N PHE A 174 22.33 -12.29 2.24
CA PHE A 174 21.35 -13.02 1.44
C PHE A 174 21.27 -12.49 0.02
N ALA A 175 21.12 -11.17 -0.16
CA ALA A 175 21.08 -10.56 -1.49
C ALA A 175 22.37 -10.88 -2.30
N GLY A 176 23.53 -10.83 -1.65
CA GLY A 176 24.81 -11.24 -2.27
C GLY A 176 24.85 -12.73 -2.66
N ALA A 177 24.32 -13.60 -1.80
CA ALA A 177 24.24 -15.04 -2.09
C ALA A 177 23.26 -15.35 -3.22
N MET A 178 22.10 -14.67 -3.25
CA MET A 178 21.12 -14.81 -4.33
C MET A 178 21.63 -14.28 -5.67
N ARG A 179 22.47 -13.23 -5.68
CA ARG A 179 23.17 -12.79 -6.89
C ARG A 179 24.03 -13.90 -7.47
N LEU A 180 24.87 -14.53 -6.63
CA LEU A 180 25.74 -15.63 -7.06
C LEU A 180 24.94 -16.85 -7.56
N LEU A 181 23.82 -17.14 -6.92
CA LEU A 181 22.91 -18.20 -7.35
C LEU A 181 22.28 -17.88 -8.71
N HIS A 182 21.78 -16.66 -8.90
CA HIS A 182 21.25 -16.21 -10.20
C HIS A 182 22.31 -16.25 -11.31
N GLU A 183 23.54 -15.79 -11.04
CA GLU A 183 24.65 -15.86 -11.99
C GLU A 183 25.00 -17.32 -12.37
N LYS A 184 24.94 -18.25 -11.41
CA LYS A 184 25.20 -19.68 -11.64
C LYS A 184 24.08 -20.36 -12.43
N TYR A 185 22.84 -19.95 -12.24
CA TYR A 185 21.65 -20.50 -12.89
C TYR A 185 20.86 -19.40 -13.63
N PRO A 186 21.41 -18.86 -14.74
CA PRO A 186 20.84 -17.67 -15.39
C PRO A 186 19.44 -17.88 -16.01
N ASN A 187 19.03 -19.14 -16.21
CA ASN A 187 17.72 -19.52 -16.72
C ASN A 187 16.71 -19.85 -15.59
N ASP A 188 17.13 -19.78 -14.33
CA ASP A 188 16.26 -20.01 -13.18
C ASP A 188 15.50 -18.73 -12.86
N GLN A 189 14.22 -18.69 -13.26
CA GLN A 189 13.35 -17.53 -13.11
C GLN A 189 13.05 -17.21 -11.65
N ASP A 190 12.91 -18.25 -10.80
CA ASP A 190 12.70 -18.07 -9.37
C ASP A 190 13.93 -17.49 -8.68
N ALA A 191 15.14 -17.95 -9.06
CA ALA A 191 16.39 -17.40 -8.54
C ALA A 191 16.53 -15.90 -8.88
N ALA A 192 16.20 -15.52 -10.12
CA ALA A 192 16.21 -14.13 -10.55
C ALA A 192 15.15 -13.29 -9.81
N THR A 193 13.94 -13.82 -9.63
CA THR A 193 12.84 -13.12 -8.94
C THR A 193 13.17 -12.91 -7.47
N ILE A 194 13.65 -13.96 -6.76
CA ILE A 194 14.01 -13.85 -5.33
C ILE A 194 15.25 -12.96 -5.14
N TYR A 195 16.19 -12.94 -6.10
CA TYR A 195 17.30 -11.98 -6.09
C TYR A 195 16.81 -10.53 -6.19
N ALA A 196 15.87 -10.26 -7.12
CA ALA A 196 15.26 -8.94 -7.23
C ALA A 196 14.54 -8.53 -5.94
N GLU A 197 13.74 -9.42 -5.35
CA GLU A 197 13.08 -9.19 -4.06
C GLU A 197 14.09 -8.91 -2.95
N ALA A 198 15.15 -9.72 -2.84
CA ALA A 198 16.20 -9.51 -1.85
C ALA A 198 16.89 -8.14 -1.97
N LEU A 199 17.05 -7.60 -3.20
CA LEU A 199 17.54 -6.24 -3.41
C LEU A 199 16.51 -5.19 -3.00
N MET A 200 15.22 -5.43 -3.30
CA MET A 200 14.12 -4.55 -2.91
C MET A 200 13.97 -4.48 -1.39
N ASP A 201 14.14 -5.59 -0.67
CA ASP A 201 14.11 -5.68 0.79
C ASP A 201 15.20 -4.84 1.48
N LEU A 202 16.32 -4.57 0.82
CA LEU A 202 17.39 -3.74 1.37
C LEU A 202 17.04 -2.25 1.46
N SER A 203 16.06 -1.80 0.68
CA SER A 203 15.56 -0.43 0.68
C SER A 203 14.08 -0.41 0.24
N PRO A 204 13.17 -0.97 1.07
CA PRO A 204 11.76 -1.07 0.72
C PRO A 204 11.17 0.30 0.35
N TRP A 205 10.46 0.35 -0.77
CA TRP A 205 9.79 1.55 -1.32
C TRP A 205 10.71 2.70 -1.75
N ASP A 206 12.03 2.60 -1.55
CA ASP A 206 13.03 3.63 -1.89
C ASP A 206 13.85 3.21 -3.13
N TYR A 207 13.16 3.03 -4.28
CA TYR A 207 13.77 2.62 -5.55
C TYR A 207 14.04 3.80 -6.47
N TRP A 208 13.28 4.89 -6.32
CA TRP A 208 13.34 6.08 -7.15
C TRP A 208 13.46 7.33 -6.32
N THR A 209 14.30 8.25 -6.75
CA THR A 209 14.32 9.60 -6.20
C THR A 209 13.07 10.35 -6.62
N ARG A 210 12.73 11.42 -5.91
CA ARG A 210 11.55 12.24 -6.19
C ARG A 210 11.56 12.87 -7.59
N ASP A 211 12.73 13.13 -8.15
CA ASP A 211 12.92 13.63 -9.53
C ASP A 211 13.00 12.50 -10.58
N GLY A 212 12.63 11.28 -10.20
CA GLY A 212 12.49 10.11 -11.09
C GLY A 212 13.78 9.39 -11.44
N ARG A 213 14.92 9.74 -10.81
CA ARG A 213 16.17 8.99 -10.99
C ARG A 213 16.16 7.70 -10.18
N SER A 214 16.80 6.66 -10.70
CA SER A 214 16.97 5.40 -9.98
C SER A 214 17.98 5.52 -8.83
N HIS A 215 17.71 4.82 -7.72
CA HIS A 215 18.73 4.55 -6.71
C HIS A 215 19.72 3.48 -7.18
N GLU A 216 20.82 3.31 -6.44
CA GLU A 216 21.97 2.48 -6.84
C GLU A 216 21.60 1.04 -7.26
N ARG A 217 20.68 0.38 -6.54
CA ARG A 217 20.29 -1.02 -6.77
C ARG A 217 19.17 -1.19 -7.80
N THR A 218 18.45 -0.13 -8.10
CA THR A 218 17.28 -0.18 -9.00
C THR A 218 17.60 -0.73 -10.40
N PRO A 219 18.73 -0.40 -11.05
CA PRO A 219 19.08 -0.99 -12.33
C PRO A 219 19.19 -2.52 -12.30
N ASP A 220 19.74 -3.09 -11.24
CA ASP A 220 19.88 -4.55 -11.10
C ASP A 220 18.52 -5.21 -10.88
N ILE A 221 17.64 -4.58 -10.09
CA ILE A 221 16.25 -5.04 -9.90
C ILE A 221 15.52 -5.04 -11.25
N VAL A 222 15.59 -3.93 -12.00
CA VAL A 222 14.98 -3.82 -13.34
C VAL A 222 15.51 -4.91 -14.26
N ALA A 223 16.84 -5.10 -14.34
CA ALA A 223 17.44 -6.07 -15.23
C ALA A 223 17.03 -7.51 -14.89
N SER A 224 16.99 -7.85 -13.60
CA SER A 224 16.61 -9.19 -13.15
C SER A 224 15.16 -9.51 -13.48
N LEU A 225 14.21 -8.63 -13.13
CA LEU A 225 12.78 -8.82 -13.40
C LEU A 225 12.46 -8.78 -14.90
N ASP A 226 13.05 -7.86 -15.65
CA ASP A 226 12.86 -7.74 -17.11
C ASP A 226 13.32 -9.02 -17.84
N ASN A 227 14.44 -9.62 -17.41
CA ASN A 227 14.92 -10.88 -17.97
C ASN A 227 13.93 -12.04 -17.72
N VAL A 228 13.36 -12.12 -16.50
CA VAL A 228 12.32 -13.10 -16.19
C VAL A 228 11.09 -12.88 -17.08
N LEU A 229 10.58 -11.66 -17.12
CA LEU A 229 9.34 -11.33 -17.81
C LEU A 229 9.45 -11.43 -19.34
N LYS A 230 10.63 -11.25 -19.92
CA LYS A 230 10.89 -11.52 -21.34
C LYS A 230 10.80 -13.00 -21.69
N THR A 231 11.16 -13.89 -20.78
CA THR A 231 11.18 -15.35 -21.01
C THR A 231 9.88 -16.01 -20.51
N ASN A 232 9.26 -15.47 -19.48
CA ASN A 232 8.01 -15.92 -18.90
C ASN A 232 7.17 -14.71 -18.44
N ALA A 233 6.39 -14.19 -19.35
CA ALA A 233 5.53 -13.03 -19.09
C ALA A 233 4.39 -13.31 -18.08
N ASP A 234 4.20 -14.57 -17.66
CA ASP A 234 3.20 -15.00 -16.67
C ASP A 234 3.81 -15.38 -15.32
N HIS A 235 5.06 -15.02 -15.06
CA HIS A 235 5.68 -15.30 -13.76
C HIS A 235 5.06 -14.42 -12.66
N PRO A 236 4.27 -14.99 -11.70
CA PRO A 236 3.46 -14.18 -10.79
C PRO A 236 4.30 -13.30 -9.88
N GLY A 237 5.42 -13.83 -9.34
CA GLY A 237 6.31 -13.05 -8.48
C GLY A 237 7.00 -11.92 -9.23
N ALA A 238 7.48 -12.18 -10.46
CA ALA A 238 8.13 -11.13 -11.24
C ALA A 238 7.15 -10.02 -11.67
N LEU A 239 5.90 -10.35 -12.04
CA LEU A 239 4.86 -9.37 -12.35
C LEU A 239 4.50 -8.53 -11.12
N HIS A 240 4.35 -9.17 -9.95
CA HIS A 240 4.07 -8.50 -8.68
C HIS A 240 5.15 -7.47 -8.34
N LEU A 241 6.42 -7.92 -8.29
CA LEU A 241 7.55 -7.03 -7.98
C LEU A 241 7.76 -5.96 -9.06
N TRP A 242 7.45 -6.25 -10.34
CA TRP A 242 7.49 -5.27 -11.42
C TRP A 242 6.50 -4.13 -11.21
N ILE A 243 5.29 -4.43 -10.73
CA ILE A 243 4.31 -3.41 -10.37
C ILE A 243 4.85 -2.53 -9.24
N HIS A 244 5.28 -3.13 -8.13
CA HIS A 244 5.86 -2.40 -7.01
C HIS A 244 7.09 -1.56 -7.36
N LEU A 245 7.89 -2.04 -8.31
CA LEU A 245 9.06 -1.30 -8.77
C LEU A 245 8.68 0.00 -9.50
N TRP A 246 7.63 -0.04 -10.34
CA TRP A 246 7.30 1.09 -11.20
C TRP A 246 6.20 2.00 -10.66
N GLU A 247 5.38 1.56 -9.71
CA GLU A 247 4.25 2.35 -9.20
C GLU A 247 4.66 3.72 -8.65
N ALA A 248 5.75 3.79 -7.88
CA ALA A 248 6.28 5.04 -7.32
C ALA A 248 7.18 5.84 -8.28
N SER A 249 7.44 5.31 -9.49
CA SER A 249 8.31 5.96 -10.46
C SER A 249 7.61 7.12 -11.18
N GLY A 250 8.41 7.91 -11.92
CA GLY A 250 7.89 8.92 -12.85
C GLY A 250 7.28 8.35 -14.15
N THR A 251 7.33 7.01 -14.35
CA THR A 251 6.88 6.30 -15.57
C THR A 251 6.11 5.02 -15.22
N PRO A 252 5.01 5.13 -14.41
CA PRO A 252 4.25 3.96 -13.96
C PRO A 252 3.61 3.16 -15.11
N GLU A 253 3.38 3.79 -16.27
CA GLU A 253 2.85 3.14 -17.47
C GLU A 253 3.71 1.96 -17.96
N ARG A 254 4.95 1.88 -17.54
CA ARG A 254 5.84 0.73 -17.83
C ARG A 254 5.33 -0.59 -17.23
N ALA A 255 4.54 -0.52 -16.18
CA ALA A 255 3.96 -1.72 -15.55
C ALA A 255 2.46 -1.90 -15.87
N GLU A 256 1.82 -1.07 -16.70
CA GLU A 256 0.40 -1.19 -17.02
C GLU A 256 0.05 -2.57 -17.58
N TRP A 257 0.85 -3.07 -18.54
CA TRP A 257 0.68 -4.39 -19.13
C TRP A 257 0.84 -5.53 -18.10
N ALA A 258 1.67 -5.33 -17.09
CA ALA A 258 1.87 -6.31 -16.03
C ALA A 258 0.63 -6.42 -15.14
N GLY A 259 -0.06 -5.29 -14.89
CA GLY A 259 -1.34 -5.27 -14.21
C GLY A 259 -2.41 -6.06 -14.97
N ASP A 260 -2.57 -5.81 -16.27
CA ASP A 260 -3.51 -6.56 -17.10
C ASP A 260 -3.22 -8.07 -17.11
N ARG A 261 -1.95 -8.44 -17.06
CA ARG A 261 -1.52 -9.82 -17.13
C ARG A 261 -1.65 -10.56 -15.79
N LEU A 262 -1.34 -9.89 -14.68
CA LEU A 262 -1.37 -10.49 -13.34
C LEU A 262 -2.80 -10.80 -12.87
N LEU A 263 -3.77 -9.96 -13.20
CA LEU A 263 -5.15 -10.04 -12.72
C LEU A 263 -5.79 -11.43 -12.85
N PRO A 264 -5.67 -12.16 -13.99
CA PRO A 264 -6.28 -13.46 -14.14
C PRO A 264 -5.43 -14.65 -13.66
N LEU A 265 -4.16 -14.44 -13.28
CA LEU A 265 -3.23 -15.55 -13.04
C LEU A 265 -3.48 -16.30 -11.73
N ALA A 266 -3.89 -15.59 -10.68
CA ALA A 266 -4.06 -16.15 -9.35
C ALA A 266 -5.35 -15.61 -8.68
N PRO A 267 -6.54 -15.93 -9.20
CA PRO A 267 -7.80 -15.27 -8.83
C PRO A 267 -8.24 -15.53 -7.38
N ALA A 268 -7.63 -16.48 -6.66
CA ALA A 268 -7.86 -16.71 -5.24
C ALA A 268 -6.73 -16.16 -4.34
N ALA A 269 -5.72 -15.51 -4.91
CA ALA A 269 -4.67 -14.84 -4.15
C ALA A 269 -4.98 -13.33 -4.09
N GLY A 270 -5.76 -12.92 -3.10
CA GLY A 270 -6.36 -11.57 -3.03
C GLY A 270 -5.35 -10.44 -3.24
N HIS A 271 -4.15 -10.53 -2.65
CA HIS A 271 -3.11 -9.51 -2.86
C HIS A 271 -2.64 -9.44 -4.32
N LEU A 272 -2.44 -10.57 -5.01
CA LEU A 272 -2.06 -10.57 -6.43
C LEU A 272 -3.19 -10.02 -7.34
N VAL A 273 -4.45 -10.25 -6.96
CA VAL A 273 -5.63 -9.71 -7.67
C VAL A 273 -5.75 -8.19 -7.46
N HIS A 274 -5.36 -7.69 -6.29
CA HIS A 274 -5.35 -6.28 -5.95
C HIS A 274 -4.23 -5.49 -6.65
N MET A 275 -3.05 -6.10 -6.82
CA MET A 275 -1.84 -5.42 -7.33
C MET A 275 -2.01 -4.62 -8.63
N PRO A 276 -2.80 -5.06 -9.62
CA PRO A 276 -3.11 -4.23 -10.78
C PRO A 276 -3.70 -2.87 -10.43
N GLY A 277 -4.43 -2.77 -9.32
CA GLY A 277 -5.00 -1.52 -8.82
C GLY A 277 -3.96 -0.44 -8.59
N HIS A 278 -2.76 -0.79 -8.12
CA HIS A 278 -1.63 0.12 -7.93
C HIS A 278 -1.26 0.86 -9.22
N ILE A 279 -1.09 0.11 -10.30
CA ILE A 279 -0.74 0.71 -11.59
C ILE A 279 -1.94 1.36 -12.27
N PHE A 280 -3.12 0.76 -12.21
CA PHE A 280 -4.30 1.30 -12.87
C PHE A 280 -4.67 2.69 -12.33
N GLN A 281 -4.57 2.93 -11.02
CA GLN A 281 -4.79 4.27 -10.49
C GLN A 281 -3.73 5.28 -10.98
N ARG A 282 -2.46 4.87 -11.09
CA ARG A 282 -1.35 5.73 -11.54
C ARG A 282 -1.48 6.15 -13.00
N VAL A 283 -2.12 5.32 -13.85
CA VAL A 283 -2.33 5.60 -15.28
C VAL A 283 -3.75 6.10 -15.60
N GLY A 284 -4.56 6.36 -14.58
CA GLY A 284 -5.92 6.90 -14.72
C GLY A 284 -6.97 5.88 -15.18
N ARG A 285 -6.75 4.60 -14.92
CA ARG A 285 -7.70 3.49 -15.15
C ARG A 285 -8.46 3.18 -13.87
N TYR A 286 -9.11 4.19 -13.28
CA TYR A 286 -9.72 4.08 -11.94
C TYR A 286 -10.80 3.00 -11.86
N MET A 287 -11.62 2.82 -12.90
CA MET A 287 -12.64 1.76 -12.93
C MET A 287 -12.03 0.34 -12.98
N ASP A 288 -10.88 0.17 -13.63
CA ASP A 288 -10.16 -1.10 -13.61
C ASP A 288 -9.56 -1.36 -12.21
N ALA A 289 -9.08 -0.31 -11.54
CA ALA A 289 -8.64 -0.39 -10.14
C ALA A 289 -9.81 -0.75 -9.20
N VAL A 290 -11.00 -0.15 -9.38
CA VAL A 290 -12.22 -0.52 -8.66
C VAL A 290 -12.52 -2.02 -8.83
N LYS A 291 -12.53 -2.50 -10.07
CA LYS A 291 -12.82 -3.91 -10.37
C LYS A 291 -11.80 -4.86 -9.76
N ALA A 292 -10.51 -4.56 -9.88
CA ALA A 292 -9.44 -5.37 -9.31
C ALA A 292 -9.62 -5.52 -7.79
N ASN A 293 -9.89 -4.42 -7.09
CA ASN A 293 -10.09 -4.43 -5.64
C ASN A 293 -11.39 -5.11 -5.21
N GLN A 294 -12.47 -5.00 -5.97
CA GLN A 294 -13.70 -5.76 -5.71
C GLN A 294 -13.44 -7.27 -5.80
N LEU A 295 -12.70 -7.72 -6.81
CA LEU A 295 -12.32 -9.12 -6.96
C LEU A 295 -11.37 -9.59 -5.84
N ALA A 296 -10.41 -8.75 -5.46
CA ALA A 296 -9.47 -9.03 -4.39
C ALA A 296 -10.18 -9.19 -3.03
N ILE A 297 -11.15 -8.33 -2.72
CA ILE A 297 -11.95 -8.41 -1.50
C ILE A 297 -12.71 -9.74 -1.43
N VAL A 298 -13.31 -10.18 -2.55
CA VAL A 298 -14.02 -11.49 -2.60
C VAL A 298 -13.04 -12.63 -2.39
N ALA A 299 -11.87 -12.60 -3.01
CA ALA A 299 -10.83 -13.62 -2.83
C ALA A 299 -10.32 -13.66 -1.38
N ASP A 300 -10.13 -12.50 -0.75
CA ASP A 300 -9.68 -12.42 0.64
C ASP A 300 -10.73 -12.92 1.63
N GLU A 301 -12.00 -12.58 1.44
CA GLU A 301 -13.09 -13.05 2.30
C GLU A 301 -13.26 -14.57 2.23
N ASP A 302 -13.11 -15.15 1.03
CA ASP A 302 -13.11 -16.59 0.82
C ASP A 302 -11.89 -17.25 1.49
N TYR A 303 -10.69 -16.72 1.28
CA TYR A 303 -9.46 -17.17 1.93
C TYR A 303 -9.55 -17.11 3.46
N ILE A 304 -9.95 -15.97 4.02
CA ILE A 304 -10.06 -15.77 5.47
C ILE A 304 -11.05 -16.79 6.08
N THR A 305 -12.14 -17.07 5.36
CA THR A 305 -13.15 -18.05 5.79
C THR A 305 -12.63 -19.47 5.74
N GLN A 306 -12.00 -19.88 4.62
CA GLN A 306 -11.49 -21.24 4.42
C GLN A 306 -10.34 -21.57 5.38
N CYS A 307 -9.39 -20.66 5.53
CA CYS A 307 -8.17 -20.85 6.32
C CYS A 307 -8.34 -20.41 7.78
N ARG A 308 -9.47 -19.79 8.15
CA ARG A 308 -9.64 -19.10 9.44
C ARG A 308 -8.47 -18.17 9.72
N ALA A 309 -8.05 -17.45 8.67
CA ALA A 309 -6.86 -16.64 8.71
C ALA A 309 -6.95 -15.56 9.79
N GLN A 310 -5.87 -15.37 10.50
CA GLN A 310 -5.67 -14.33 11.50
C GLN A 310 -4.29 -13.71 11.21
N GLY A 311 -3.85 -12.77 12.05
CA GLY A 311 -2.55 -12.16 11.92
C GLY A 311 -2.52 -10.98 10.95
N ILE A 312 -1.34 -10.74 10.34
CA ILE A 312 -1.11 -9.52 9.54
C ILE A 312 -2.00 -9.45 8.29
N TYR A 313 -2.29 -10.59 7.65
CA TYR A 313 -3.02 -10.58 6.39
C TYR A 313 -4.45 -10.01 6.56
N PRO A 314 -5.32 -10.51 7.44
CA PRO A 314 -6.65 -9.94 7.66
C PRO A 314 -6.63 -8.58 8.37
N LEU A 315 -5.53 -8.20 9.04
CA LEU A 315 -5.42 -6.93 9.75
C LEU A 315 -4.85 -5.79 8.90
N ALA A 316 -4.06 -6.09 7.87
CA ALA A 316 -3.41 -5.09 7.04
C ALA A 316 -3.74 -5.26 5.55
N TYR A 317 -3.46 -6.42 4.94
CA TYR A 317 -3.64 -6.60 3.48
C TYR A 317 -5.11 -6.54 3.05
N TYR A 318 -6.00 -7.23 3.76
CA TYR A 318 -7.42 -7.17 3.44
C TYR A 318 -8.03 -5.76 3.63
N PRO A 319 -7.84 -5.05 4.77
CA PRO A 319 -8.28 -3.66 4.89
C PRO A 319 -7.64 -2.73 3.87
N HIS A 320 -6.39 -2.96 3.46
CA HIS A 320 -5.71 -2.21 2.41
C HIS A 320 -6.42 -2.35 1.06
N ASN A 321 -6.86 -3.56 0.68
CA ASN A 321 -7.61 -3.77 -0.55
C ASN A 321 -8.97 -3.03 -0.52
N VAL A 322 -9.63 -2.98 0.63
CA VAL A 322 -10.87 -2.20 0.81
C VAL A 322 -10.59 -0.70 0.78
N HIS A 323 -9.47 -0.26 1.35
CA HIS A 323 -8.99 1.13 1.32
C HIS A 323 -8.69 1.58 -0.12
N PHE A 324 -8.09 0.72 -0.89
CA PHE A 324 -7.84 0.96 -2.33
C PHE A 324 -9.15 1.06 -3.12
N LEU A 325 -10.13 0.22 -2.82
CA LEU A 325 -11.47 0.32 -3.42
C LEU A 325 -12.10 1.68 -3.12
N TRP A 326 -12.01 2.15 -1.87
CA TRP A 326 -12.47 3.49 -1.49
C TRP A 326 -11.82 4.58 -2.32
N PHE A 327 -10.49 4.58 -2.43
CA PHE A 327 -9.76 5.61 -3.17
C PHE A 327 -10.08 5.57 -4.67
N ALA A 328 -9.99 4.41 -5.30
CA ALA A 328 -10.25 4.24 -6.73
C ALA A 328 -11.69 4.64 -7.10
N SER A 329 -12.69 4.25 -6.31
CA SER A 329 -14.09 4.63 -6.52
C SER A 329 -14.32 6.12 -6.26
N THR A 330 -13.57 6.73 -5.34
CA THR A 330 -13.58 8.19 -5.12
C THR A 330 -13.08 8.93 -6.36
N MET A 331 -11.99 8.49 -6.97
CA MET A 331 -11.44 9.07 -8.20
C MET A 331 -12.37 8.86 -9.39
N ALA A 332 -13.07 7.72 -9.44
CA ALA A 332 -14.07 7.41 -10.48
C ALA A 332 -15.44 8.09 -10.28
N GLY A 333 -15.65 8.83 -9.18
CA GLY A 333 -16.92 9.49 -8.88
C GLY A 333 -18.07 8.56 -8.46
N GLN A 334 -17.74 7.35 -7.98
CA GLN A 334 -18.70 6.36 -7.49
C GLN A 334 -18.93 6.52 -5.98
N SER A 335 -19.78 7.48 -5.60
CA SER A 335 -19.96 7.87 -4.21
C SER A 335 -20.49 6.74 -3.32
N HIS A 336 -21.42 5.93 -3.81
CA HIS A 336 -21.97 4.81 -3.04
C HIS A 336 -20.91 3.77 -2.71
N VAL A 337 -20.15 3.33 -3.73
CA VAL A 337 -19.07 2.35 -3.54
C VAL A 337 -17.99 2.90 -2.62
N ALA A 338 -17.63 4.18 -2.80
CA ALA A 338 -16.60 4.82 -1.99
C ALA A 338 -17.01 4.96 -0.51
N LEU A 339 -18.24 5.39 -0.22
CA LEU A 339 -18.74 5.51 1.15
C LEU A 339 -18.84 4.15 1.84
N ASP A 340 -19.34 3.13 1.15
CA ASP A 340 -19.43 1.77 1.68
C ASP A 340 -18.04 1.19 1.95
N ALA A 341 -17.10 1.33 1.02
CA ALA A 341 -15.73 0.88 1.18
C ALA A 341 -15.02 1.61 2.32
N ALA A 342 -15.20 2.94 2.46
CA ALA A 342 -14.63 3.71 3.55
C ALA A 342 -15.11 3.25 4.92
N ASN A 343 -16.41 3.01 5.08
CA ASN A 343 -16.98 2.47 6.32
C ASN A 343 -16.45 1.06 6.61
N LYS A 344 -16.45 0.17 5.58
CA LYS A 344 -15.95 -1.19 5.71
C LYS A 344 -14.46 -1.21 6.10
N THR A 345 -13.64 -0.33 5.52
CA THR A 345 -12.22 -0.19 5.88
C THR A 345 -12.08 0.10 7.38
N ALA A 346 -12.78 1.10 7.89
CA ALA A 346 -12.72 1.46 9.31
C ALA A 346 -13.25 0.36 10.23
N GLU A 347 -14.33 -0.34 9.84
CA GLU A 347 -14.93 -1.42 10.62
C GLU A 347 -14.04 -2.65 10.79
N LYS A 348 -13.17 -2.91 9.82
CA LYS A 348 -12.26 -4.07 9.84
C LYS A 348 -11.10 -3.93 10.82
N ILE A 349 -10.83 -2.73 11.32
CA ILE A 349 -9.72 -2.49 12.26
C ILE A 349 -10.22 -2.67 13.71
N PRO A 350 -9.73 -3.68 14.45
CA PRO A 350 -9.97 -3.77 15.88
C PRO A 350 -9.25 -2.63 16.60
N VAL A 351 -9.96 -1.84 17.41
CA VAL A 351 -9.39 -0.64 18.05
C VAL A 351 -8.31 -1.00 19.08
N GLU A 352 -8.42 -2.16 19.69
CA GLU A 352 -7.47 -2.70 20.67
C GLU A 352 -6.07 -2.94 20.11
N VAL A 353 -5.95 -3.22 18.81
CA VAL A 353 -4.62 -3.44 18.18
C VAL A 353 -3.84 -2.15 17.94
N LEU A 354 -4.50 -0.98 18.00
CA LEU A 354 -3.85 0.30 17.71
C LEU A 354 -2.77 0.69 18.71
N LYS A 355 -2.81 0.18 19.94
CA LYS A 355 -1.75 0.38 20.94
C LYS A 355 -0.46 -0.33 20.55
N ASP A 356 -0.57 -1.44 19.82
CA ASP A 356 0.56 -2.28 19.39
C ASP A 356 0.97 -1.97 17.93
N VAL A 357 -0.01 -1.59 17.10
CA VAL A 357 0.18 -1.26 15.68
C VAL A 357 -0.51 0.09 15.36
N PRO A 358 0.04 1.22 15.85
CA PRO A 358 -0.60 2.54 15.75
C PRO A 358 -0.88 3.00 14.32
N ILE A 359 -0.10 2.50 13.35
CA ILE A 359 -0.21 2.83 11.93
C ILE A 359 -1.59 2.48 11.35
N LEU A 360 -2.27 1.48 11.88
CA LEU A 360 -3.60 1.08 11.44
C LEU A 360 -4.68 2.13 11.72
N GLN A 361 -4.39 3.17 12.51
CA GLN A 361 -5.31 4.28 12.74
C GLN A 361 -5.69 5.03 11.45
N THR A 362 -4.84 5.00 10.42
CA THR A 362 -5.11 5.64 9.12
C THR A 362 -6.39 5.11 8.48
N PHE A 363 -6.68 3.82 8.64
CA PHE A 363 -7.90 3.21 8.11
C PHE A 363 -9.18 3.73 8.79
N LEU A 364 -9.07 4.27 10.00
CA LEU A 364 -10.21 4.84 10.72
C LEU A 364 -10.62 6.24 10.25
N LEU A 365 -9.79 6.87 9.41
CA LEU A 365 -10.04 8.23 8.88
C LEU A 365 -10.93 8.20 7.64
N THR A 366 -10.97 7.07 6.92
CA THR A 366 -11.60 6.95 5.61
C THR A 366 -13.08 7.37 5.58
N PRO A 367 -13.92 7.10 6.61
CA PRO A 367 -15.30 7.57 6.59
C PRO A 367 -15.44 9.10 6.60
N ASP A 368 -14.59 9.80 7.34
CA ASP A 368 -14.61 11.27 7.36
C ASP A 368 -14.09 11.85 6.04
N TYR A 369 -13.04 11.27 5.46
CA TYR A 369 -12.52 11.63 4.16
C TYR A 369 -13.54 11.43 3.03
N ALA A 370 -14.21 10.27 2.99
CA ALA A 370 -15.25 10.00 1.99
C ALA A 370 -16.43 10.97 2.10
N ARG A 371 -16.88 11.26 3.32
CA ARG A 371 -17.97 12.22 3.55
C ARG A 371 -17.60 13.63 3.11
N VAL A 372 -16.38 14.09 3.39
CA VAL A 372 -15.89 15.40 2.91
C VAL A 372 -15.86 15.42 1.38
N ARG A 373 -15.30 14.39 0.76
CA ARG A 373 -15.17 14.30 -0.69
C ARG A 373 -16.50 14.40 -1.42
N PHE A 374 -17.54 13.76 -0.88
CA PHE A 374 -18.88 13.71 -1.48
C PHE A 374 -19.89 14.67 -0.86
N GLY A 375 -19.43 15.67 -0.09
CA GLY A 375 -20.29 16.74 0.42
C GLY A 375 -21.35 16.29 1.42
N LYS A 376 -21.11 15.22 2.19
CA LYS A 376 -22.04 14.65 3.17
C LYS A 376 -22.02 15.43 4.49
N TRP A 377 -22.24 16.75 4.43
CA TRP A 377 -22.03 17.68 5.53
C TRP A 377 -22.87 17.40 6.76
N ASP A 378 -24.16 17.06 6.58
CA ASP A 378 -25.04 16.72 7.69
C ASP A 378 -24.62 15.40 8.35
N GLU A 379 -24.20 14.42 7.55
CA GLU A 379 -23.69 13.15 8.08
C GLU A 379 -22.43 13.37 8.92
N ILE A 380 -21.50 14.24 8.48
CA ILE A 380 -20.29 14.58 9.25
C ILE A 380 -20.66 15.17 10.62
N LEU A 381 -21.57 16.15 10.66
CA LEU A 381 -21.93 16.84 11.89
C LEU A 381 -22.68 15.94 12.88
N ASN A 382 -23.44 14.97 12.37
CA ASN A 382 -24.24 14.02 13.15
C ASN A 382 -23.53 12.69 13.44
N ALA A 383 -22.38 12.43 12.81
CA ALA A 383 -21.66 11.19 13.01
C ALA A 383 -21.12 11.06 14.44
N ALA A 384 -21.11 9.84 14.96
CA ALA A 384 -20.47 9.51 16.23
C ALA A 384 -18.96 9.89 16.21
N PRO A 385 -18.34 10.09 17.37
CA PRO A 385 -16.89 10.25 17.46
C PRO A 385 -16.16 9.08 16.80
N PRO A 386 -14.92 9.29 16.33
CA PRO A 386 -14.09 8.19 15.80
C PRO A 386 -14.00 7.02 16.79
N ARG A 387 -13.95 5.80 16.29
CA ARG A 387 -13.85 4.57 17.10
C ARG A 387 -12.59 4.54 17.97
N ALA A 388 -11.49 5.19 17.54
CA ALA A 388 -10.30 5.39 18.35
C ALA A 388 -10.08 6.88 18.60
N ASP A 389 -9.77 7.22 19.85
CA ASP A 389 -9.47 8.60 20.27
C ASP A 389 -7.96 8.85 20.22
N THR A 390 -7.38 8.81 19.03
CA THR A 390 -5.99 9.20 18.79
C THR A 390 -5.90 10.66 18.38
N LEU A 391 -4.71 11.28 18.54
CA LEU A 391 -4.50 12.66 18.10
C LEU A 391 -4.77 12.83 16.60
N PHE A 392 -4.36 11.84 15.81
CA PHE A 392 -4.54 11.90 14.36
C PHE A 392 -6.01 11.79 13.96
N THR A 393 -6.75 10.82 14.51
CA THR A 393 -8.18 10.66 14.19
C THR A 393 -8.99 11.88 14.63
N ARG A 394 -8.68 12.48 15.79
CA ARG A 394 -9.30 13.73 16.23
C ARG A 394 -8.97 14.90 15.31
N GLY A 395 -7.71 15.01 14.87
CA GLY A 395 -7.28 16.07 13.94
C GLY A 395 -8.09 16.05 12.64
N ILE A 396 -8.19 14.88 12.01
CA ILE A 396 -8.99 14.72 10.78
C ILE A 396 -10.49 14.94 11.04
N ARG A 397 -11.00 14.52 12.18
CA ARG A 397 -12.39 14.80 12.56
C ARG A 397 -12.66 16.30 12.67
N HIS A 398 -11.75 17.08 13.27
CA HIS A 398 -11.87 18.55 13.32
C HIS A 398 -11.82 19.16 11.92
N TYR A 399 -10.94 18.68 11.04
CA TYR A 399 -10.93 19.08 9.63
C TYR A 399 -12.29 18.83 8.97
N ALA A 400 -12.82 17.61 9.03
CA ALA A 400 -14.08 17.25 8.38
C ALA A 400 -15.26 18.09 8.89
N ARG A 401 -15.38 18.28 10.20
CA ARG A 401 -16.42 19.14 10.82
C ARG A 401 -16.24 20.60 10.43
N GLY A 402 -14.99 21.08 10.40
CA GLY A 402 -14.67 22.43 9.96
C GLY A 402 -15.13 22.68 8.52
N MET A 403 -14.85 21.75 7.60
CA MET A 403 -15.32 21.78 6.22
C MET A 403 -16.86 21.81 6.14
N ALA A 404 -17.54 20.98 6.93
CA ALA A 404 -18.99 20.95 6.96
C ALA A 404 -19.57 22.31 7.43
N TYR A 405 -19.01 22.92 8.47
CA TYR A 405 -19.43 24.25 8.93
C TYR A 405 -19.15 25.35 7.89
N VAL A 406 -18.00 25.29 7.18
CA VAL A 406 -17.70 26.21 6.07
C VAL A 406 -18.79 26.14 5.00
N ARG A 407 -19.20 24.94 4.59
CA ARG A 407 -20.24 24.76 3.56
C ARG A 407 -21.63 25.18 4.04
N LYS A 408 -21.89 25.14 5.35
CA LYS A 408 -23.10 25.68 5.98
C LYS A 408 -23.00 27.18 6.31
N GLN A 409 -21.90 27.85 5.96
CA GLN A 409 -21.62 29.26 6.23
C GLN A 409 -21.55 29.62 7.72
N ASP A 410 -21.40 28.64 8.60
CA ASP A 410 -21.14 28.85 10.03
C ASP A 410 -19.62 28.98 10.28
N PHE A 411 -19.08 30.14 9.92
CA PHE A 411 -17.65 30.43 10.05
C PHE A 411 -17.17 30.50 11.51
N THR A 412 -18.08 30.74 12.45
CA THR A 412 -17.77 30.77 13.90
C THR A 412 -17.44 29.35 14.37
N SER A 413 -18.28 28.39 14.03
CA SER A 413 -18.04 26.98 14.37
C SER A 413 -16.86 26.42 13.58
N ALA A 414 -16.72 26.78 12.29
CA ALA A 414 -15.55 26.39 11.49
C ALA A 414 -14.22 26.85 12.11
N GLN A 415 -14.17 28.09 12.63
CA GLN A 415 -12.98 28.62 13.31
C GLN A 415 -12.64 27.81 14.57
N LYS A 416 -13.64 27.43 15.38
CA LYS A 416 -13.40 26.60 16.56
C LYS A 416 -12.80 25.23 16.21
N GLU A 417 -13.27 24.63 15.12
CA GLU A 417 -12.70 23.37 14.64
C GLU A 417 -11.26 23.54 14.12
N SER A 418 -10.97 24.62 13.38
CA SER A 418 -9.61 24.97 12.96
C SER A 418 -8.67 25.21 14.14
N ASP A 419 -9.12 25.95 15.17
CA ASP A 419 -8.33 26.20 16.37
C ASP A 419 -8.04 24.89 17.13
N ALA A 420 -9.02 23.99 17.22
CA ALA A 420 -8.85 22.68 17.85
C ALA A 420 -7.87 21.77 17.06
N LEU A 421 -7.95 21.76 15.74
CA LEU A 421 -6.99 21.07 14.87
C LEU A 421 -5.57 21.61 15.08
N ARG A 422 -5.40 22.94 15.07
CA ARG A 422 -4.08 23.57 15.27
C ARG A 422 -3.51 23.30 16.66
N LYS A 423 -4.37 23.18 17.69
CA LYS A 423 -3.94 22.77 19.03
C LYS A 423 -3.41 21.34 19.06
N ILE A 424 -4.01 20.42 18.31
CA ILE A 424 -3.52 19.04 18.15
C ILE A 424 -2.16 19.03 17.46
N MET A 425 -1.96 19.84 16.42
CA MET A 425 -0.72 19.86 15.64
C MET A 425 0.52 20.28 16.42
N VAL A 426 0.36 20.94 17.57
CA VAL A 426 1.50 21.31 18.43
C VAL A 426 1.71 20.34 19.60
N ASP A 427 0.94 19.26 19.67
CA ASP A 427 1.13 18.22 20.70
C ASP A 427 2.40 17.39 20.36
N PRO A 428 3.40 17.33 21.26
CA PRO A 428 4.63 16.58 20.99
C PRO A 428 4.41 15.10 20.64
N LYS A 429 3.34 14.50 21.15
CA LYS A 429 3.00 13.08 20.87
C LYS A 429 2.54 12.84 19.43
N LEU A 430 2.10 13.89 18.73
CA LEU A 430 1.69 13.77 17.33
C LEU A 430 2.89 13.62 16.39
N ILE A 431 4.00 14.29 16.69
CA ILE A 431 5.17 14.39 15.79
C ILE A 431 5.80 13.02 15.52
N GLU A 432 5.64 12.07 16.44
CA GLU A 432 6.18 10.73 16.32
C GLU A 432 5.16 9.71 15.79
N ALA A 433 3.91 10.12 15.57
CA ALA A 433 2.86 9.22 15.13
C ALA A 433 2.88 9.04 13.60
N PRO A 434 3.01 7.80 13.07
CA PRO A 434 2.90 7.55 11.63
C PRO A 434 1.46 7.77 11.13
N SER A 435 1.30 8.24 9.90
CA SER A 435 -0.02 8.45 9.28
C SER A 435 -0.55 7.21 8.57
N SER A 436 0.34 6.44 7.95
CA SER A 436 -0.01 5.27 7.15
C SER A 436 1.04 4.18 7.28
N MET A 437 0.95 3.13 6.49
CA MET A 437 1.99 2.11 6.34
C MET A 437 3.27 2.65 5.68
N SER A 438 3.27 3.92 5.31
CA SER A 438 4.41 4.65 4.77
C SER A 438 5.14 5.48 5.83
N LEU A 439 6.10 6.25 5.37
CA LEU A 439 6.99 7.07 6.21
C LEU A 439 6.44 8.48 6.51
N ASN A 440 5.23 8.84 6.08
CA ASN A 440 4.64 10.12 6.42
C ASN A 440 4.24 10.19 7.89
N LEU A 441 4.46 11.31 8.52
CA LEU A 441 4.04 11.57 9.89
C LEU A 441 2.64 12.17 9.91
N ALA A 442 1.87 11.88 10.96
CA ALA A 442 0.52 12.39 11.11
C ALA A 442 0.47 13.94 11.10
N ASP A 443 1.48 14.63 11.66
CA ASP A 443 1.54 16.08 11.64
C ASP A 443 1.69 16.64 10.20
N SER A 444 2.39 15.94 9.32
CA SER A 444 2.55 16.35 7.91
C SER A 444 1.20 16.34 7.18
N VAL A 445 0.39 15.31 7.39
CA VAL A 445 -0.96 15.23 6.82
C VAL A 445 -1.89 16.28 7.44
N LEU A 446 -1.82 16.49 8.77
CA LEU A 446 -2.65 17.50 9.44
C LEU A 446 -2.27 18.94 9.03
N ARG A 447 -1.04 19.21 8.58
CA ARG A 447 -0.66 20.50 7.97
C ARG A 447 -1.43 20.75 6.68
N VAL A 448 -1.58 19.73 5.83
CA VAL A 448 -2.43 19.83 4.63
C VAL A 448 -3.87 20.11 5.04
N ALA A 449 -4.42 19.34 5.98
CA ALA A 449 -5.79 19.50 6.47
C ALA A 449 -6.07 20.92 7.00
N ALA A 450 -5.16 21.47 7.81
CA ALA A 450 -5.32 22.80 8.39
C ALA A 450 -5.31 23.91 7.33
N GLU A 451 -4.37 23.85 6.38
CA GLU A 451 -4.29 24.86 5.32
C GLU A 451 -5.47 24.74 4.33
N VAL A 452 -5.95 23.53 4.03
CA VAL A 452 -7.16 23.35 3.21
C VAL A 452 -8.38 23.94 3.92
N LEU A 453 -8.58 23.65 5.21
CA LEU A 453 -9.69 24.18 5.98
C LEU A 453 -9.68 25.71 6.04
N ASP A 454 -8.53 26.32 6.36
CA ASP A 454 -8.41 27.78 6.44
C ASP A 454 -8.58 28.45 5.06
N GLY A 455 -8.09 27.80 3.99
CA GLY A 455 -8.30 28.25 2.62
C GLY A 455 -9.78 28.23 2.21
N GLU A 456 -10.48 27.14 2.48
CA GLU A 456 -11.91 27.01 2.17
C GLU A 456 -12.78 27.95 3.04
N MET A 457 -12.38 28.21 4.29
CA MET A 457 -13.04 29.18 5.14
C MET A 457 -12.85 30.62 4.60
N ALA A 458 -11.65 30.97 4.15
CA ALA A 458 -11.38 32.26 3.52
C ALA A 458 -12.15 32.42 2.20
N ALA A 459 -12.20 31.37 1.37
CA ALA A 459 -13.00 31.34 0.13
C ALA A 459 -14.49 31.52 0.40
N GLY A 460 -15.02 30.86 1.43
CA GLY A 460 -16.41 31.03 1.87
C GLY A 460 -16.75 32.47 2.30
N LYS A 461 -15.77 33.18 2.86
CA LYS A 461 -15.86 34.60 3.20
C LYS A 461 -15.56 35.53 2.00
N ARG A 462 -15.27 35.00 0.82
CA ARG A 462 -14.85 35.70 -0.41
C ARG A 462 -13.53 36.44 -0.28
N ASP A 463 -12.69 36.08 0.67
CA ASP A 463 -11.30 36.56 0.80
C ASP A 463 -10.40 35.66 -0.05
N TYR A 464 -10.48 35.83 -1.38
CA TYR A 464 -9.87 34.92 -2.32
C TYR A 464 -8.33 34.97 -2.30
N ASP A 465 -7.71 36.13 -2.05
CA ASP A 465 -6.26 36.23 -1.95
C ASP A 465 -5.72 35.40 -0.78
N LYS A 466 -6.39 35.50 0.37
CA LYS A 466 -6.07 34.69 1.55
C LYS A 466 -6.35 33.23 1.31
N ALA A 467 -7.47 32.89 0.65
CA ALA A 467 -7.82 31.52 0.31
C ALA A 467 -6.76 30.86 -0.58
N ILE A 468 -6.34 31.55 -1.65
CA ILE A 468 -5.32 31.07 -2.59
C ILE A 468 -3.97 30.90 -1.86
N ALA A 469 -3.59 31.83 -0.98
CA ALA A 469 -2.34 31.73 -0.21
C ALA A 469 -2.32 30.50 0.72
N HIS A 470 -3.45 30.15 1.36
CA HIS A 470 -3.57 28.93 2.16
C HIS A 470 -3.50 27.67 1.30
N LEU A 471 -4.30 27.61 0.23
CA LEU A 471 -4.36 26.44 -0.63
C LEU A 471 -3.04 26.18 -1.38
N ASP A 472 -2.33 27.24 -1.77
CA ASP A 472 -1.00 27.13 -2.36
C ASP A 472 0.04 26.55 -1.35
N ARG A 473 -0.07 26.91 -0.07
CA ARG A 473 0.73 26.25 0.98
C ARG A 473 0.32 24.81 1.19
N ALA A 474 -0.98 24.51 1.15
CA ALA A 474 -1.48 23.15 1.26
C ALA A 474 -0.97 22.26 0.12
N VAL A 475 -0.95 22.75 -1.13
CA VAL A 475 -0.33 22.05 -2.28
C VAL A 475 1.15 21.76 -2.01
N ARG A 476 1.91 22.73 -1.47
CA ARG A 476 3.31 22.46 -1.13
C ARG A 476 3.50 21.45 -0.02
N TYR A 477 2.60 21.39 0.96
CA TYR A 477 2.64 20.37 2.01
C TYR A 477 2.26 19.00 1.47
N GLU A 478 1.24 18.91 0.60
CA GLU A 478 0.86 17.68 -0.10
C GLU A 478 2.02 17.17 -0.98
N ASP A 479 2.60 18.04 -1.80
CA ASP A 479 3.75 17.71 -2.64
C ASP A 479 4.99 17.30 -1.82
N ALA A 480 5.05 17.64 -0.53
CA ALA A 480 6.13 17.24 0.36
C ALA A 480 5.92 15.86 0.99
N LEU A 481 4.72 15.30 0.91
CA LEU A 481 4.47 13.94 1.38
C LEU A 481 5.27 12.92 0.57
N ILE A 482 5.71 11.87 1.23
CA ILE A 482 6.33 10.71 0.59
C ILE A 482 5.22 9.93 -0.11
N TYR A 483 5.55 9.36 -1.26
CA TYR A 483 4.63 8.51 -2.01
C TYR A 483 4.05 7.39 -1.16
N THR A 484 2.73 7.22 -1.22
CA THR A 484 1.96 6.16 -0.60
C THR A 484 0.83 5.73 -1.53
N GLU A 485 0.33 4.53 -1.36
CA GLU A 485 -0.84 4.06 -2.07
C GLU A 485 -1.87 3.40 -1.13
N PRO A 486 -3.08 3.90 -1.11
CA PRO A 486 -3.52 5.21 -1.63
C PRO A 486 -2.77 6.39 -1.00
N ASP A 487 -2.88 7.58 -1.62
CA ASP A 487 -2.31 8.80 -1.07
C ASP A 487 -2.81 9.08 0.34
N ASP A 488 -1.92 9.51 1.25
CA ASP A 488 -2.28 9.84 2.64
C ASP A 488 -3.26 11.00 2.76
N TRP A 489 -3.27 11.90 1.77
CA TRP A 489 -4.28 12.95 1.65
C TRP A 489 -5.36 12.54 0.66
N HIS A 490 -6.61 12.57 1.09
CA HIS A 490 -7.76 11.90 0.45
C HIS A 490 -8.24 12.49 -0.88
N GLN A 491 -7.75 13.64 -1.28
CA GLN A 491 -8.08 14.29 -2.56
C GLN A 491 -7.00 15.31 -2.93
N PRO A 492 -6.62 15.42 -4.20
CA PRO A 492 -5.63 16.41 -4.61
C PRO A 492 -6.03 17.83 -4.22
N VAL A 493 -5.18 18.52 -3.47
CA VAL A 493 -5.42 19.92 -3.02
C VAL A 493 -5.57 20.86 -4.22
N ARG A 494 -4.95 20.52 -5.34
CA ARG A 494 -5.08 21.25 -6.61
C ARG A 494 -6.52 21.38 -7.07
N LEU A 495 -7.39 20.44 -6.72
CA LEU A 495 -8.83 20.53 -7.02
C LEU A 495 -9.52 21.66 -6.25
N ASN A 496 -9.13 21.85 -4.97
CA ASN A 496 -9.61 22.97 -4.16
C ASN A 496 -9.06 24.31 -4.67
N LEU A 497 -7.76 24.36 -4.93
CA LEU A 497 -7.10 25.57 -5.43
C LEU A 497 -7.67 26.02 -6.78
N GLY A 498 -7.83 25.09 -7.73
CA GLY A 498 -8.38 25.39 -9.06
C GLY A 498 -9.83 25.91 -8.98
N ALA A 499 -10.67 25.31 -8.11
CA ALA A 499 -12.04 25.78 -7.88
C ALA A 499 -12.08 27.21 -7.29
N VAL A 500 -11.20 27.50 -6.33
CA VAL A 500 -11.11 28.85 -5.72
C VAL A 500 -10.57 29.88 -6.70
N LEU A 501 -9.59 29.52 -7.53
CA LEU A 501 -9.09 30.40 -8.60
C LEU A 501 -10.21 30.75 -9.61
N LEU A 502 -11.08 29.80 -9.97
CA LEU A 502 -12.24 30.09 -10.81
C LEU A 502 -13.21 31.04 -10.13
N GLN A 503 -13.51 30.85 -8.84
CA GLN A 503 -14.36 31.75 -8.06
C GLN A 503 -13.77 33.16 -7.95
N ALA A 504 -12.45 33.27 -7.92
CA ALA A 504 -11.72 34.55 -7.88
C ALA A 504 -11.62 35.23 -9.25
N GLY A 505 -12.15 34.63 -10.33
CA GLY A 505 -12.04 35.18 -11.69
C GLY A 505 -10.62 35.03 -12.28
N ARG A 506 -9.83 34.03 -11.85
CA ARG A 506 -8.44 33.75 -12.30
C ARG A 506 -8.36 32.43 -13.11
N PRO A 507 -9.07 32.33 -14.26
CA PRO A 507 -9.20 31.07 -14.99
C PRO A 507 -7.89 30.61 -15.65
N VAL A 508 -6.96 31.50 -15.97
CA VAL A 508 -5.65 31.13 -16.54
C VAL A 508 -4.82 30.33 -15.53
N GLU A 509 -4.82 30.75 -14.29
CA GLU A 509 -4.11 30.07 -13.22
C GLU A 509 -4.80 28.76 -12.83
N ALA A 510 -6.14 28.76 -12.81
CA ALA A 510 -6.92 27.52 -12.60
C ALA A 510 -6.60 26.46 -13.65
N GLU A 511 -6.49 26.86 -14.94
CA GLU A 511 -6.12 25.95 -16.03
C GLU A 511 -4.74 25.30 -15.76
N SER A 512 -3.75 26.08 -15.36
CA SER A 512 -2.41 25.59 -15.02
C SER A 512 -2.44 24.58 -13.88
N VAL A 513 -3.18 24.89 -12.80
CA VAL A 513 -3.31 24.03 -11.62
C VAL A 513 -3.97 22.68 -11.96
N TYR A 514 -5.00 22.69 -12.81
CA TYR A 514 -5.64 21.43 -13.23
C TYR A 514 -4.77 20.59 -14.16
N TRP A 515 -3.98 21.22 -15.03
CA TRP A 515 -3.00 20.49 -15.83
C TRP A 515 -1.90 19.87 -14.95
N ASP A 516 -1.50 20.55 -13.88
CA ASP A 516 -0.54 20.00 -12.92
C ASP A 516 -1.10 18.78 -12.17
N ASP A 517 -2.39 18.80 -11.80
CA ASP A 517 -3.06 17.63 -11.23
C ASP A 517 -3.08 16.46 -12.22
N LEU A 518 -3.45 16.70 -13.47
CA LEU A 518 -3.57 15.66 -14.49
C LEU A 518 -2.24 14.99 -14.87
N ARG A 519 -1.09 15.60 -14.56
CA ARG A 519 0.22 14.95 -14.70
C ARG A 519 0.42 13.85 -13.67
N THR A 520 -0.07 14.06 -12.44
CA THR A 520 0.07 13.11 -11.32
C THR A 520 -1.09 12.14 -11.29
N HIS A 521 -2.30 12.63 -11.63
CA HIS A 521 -3.56 11.86 -11.65
C HIS A 521 -4.17 11.88 -13.05
N PRO A 522 -3.60 11.13 -14.01
CA PRO A 522 -4.10 11.11 -15.38
C PRO A 522 -5.59 10.77 -15.41
N LYS A 523 -6.33 11.43 -16.33
CA LYS A 523 -7.77 11.20 -16.52
C LYS A 523 -8.64 11.44 -15.28
N ASN A 524 -8.15 12.15 -14.27
CA ASN A 524 -8.93 12.55 -13.11
C ASN A 524 -10.16 13.37 -13.53
N GLY A 525 -11.36 12.79 -13.44
CA GLY A 525 -12.60 13.43 -13.88
C GLY A 525 -12.90 14.73 -13.13
N TRP A 526 -12.53 14.83 -11.85
CA TRP A 526 -12.69 16.05 -11.08
C TRP A 526 -11.84 17.20 -11.64
N ALA A 527 -10.59 16.93 -12.02
CA ALA A 527 -9.71 17.91 -12.63
C ALA A 527 -10.14 18.27 -14.05
N LEU A 528 -10.54 17.27 -14.87
CA LEU A 528 -11.06 17.50 -16.22
C LEU A 528 -12.29 18.40 -16.22
N PHE A 529 -13.22 18.21 -15.27
CA PHE A 529 -14.37 19.08 -15.11
C PHE A 529 -13.96 20.53 -14.83
N GLY A 530 -13.07 20.76 -13.85
CA GLY A 530 -12.58 22.10 -13.52
C GLY A 530 -11.77 22.74 -14.64
N LEU A 531 -10.96 21.95 -15.35
CA LEU A 531 -10.17 22.39 -16.50
C LEU A 531 -11.08 22.89 -17.64
N ALA A 532 -12.13 22.14 -17.96
CA ALA A 532 -13.09 22.55 -18.97
C ALA A 532 -13.77 23.89 -18.60
N GLN A 533 -14.14 24.07 -17.32
CA GLN A 533 -14.68 25.35 -16.84
C GLN A 533 -13.65 26.50 -16.97
N ALA A 534 -12.39 26.25 -16.63
CA ALA A 534 -11.32 27.23 -16.74
C ALA A 534 -11.07 27.67 -18.20
N MET A 535 -11.09 26.73 -19.13
CA MET A 535 -10.95 27.02 -20.55
C MET A 535 -12.15 27.79 -21.12
N ARG A 536 -13.37 27.42 -20.73
CA ARG A 536 -14.57 28.17 -21.13
C ARG A 536 -14.55 29.63 -20.65
N ALA A 537 -14.15 29.86 -19.42
CA ALA A 537 -14.04 31.20 -18.84
C ALA A 537 -13.02 32.08 -19.59
N GLN A 538 -12.06 31.48 -20.29
CA GLN A 538 -11.08 32.16 -21.14
C GLN A 538 -11.51 32.28 -22.61
N GLY A 539 -12.69 31.79 -22.99
CA GLY A 539 -13.14 31.77 -24.40
C GLY A 539 -12.46 30.70 -25.26
N LYS A 540 -11.72 29.74 -24.67
CA LYS A 540 -11.06 28.62 -25.36
C LYS A 540 -12.06 27.49 -25.66
N VAL A 541 -13.08 27.80 -26.47
CA VAL A 541 -14.28 26.94 -26.64
C VAL A 541 -13.96 25.56 -27.21
N ASP A 542 -13.07 25.47 -28.19
CA ASP A 542 -12.78 24.18 -28.84
C ASP A 542 -11.90 23.27 -27.95
N GLN A 543 -10.93 23.85 -27.25
CA GLN A 543 -10.15 23.12 -26.25
C GLN A 543 -11.05 22.63 -25.09
N ALA A 544 -11.96 23.48 -24.61
CA ALA A 544 -12.93 23.09 -23.58
C ALA A 544 -13.80 21.90 -24.02
N LYS A 545 -14.29 21.89 -25.29
CA LYS A 545 -15.06 20.75 -25.83
C LYS A 545 -14.25 19.46 -25.86
N ALA A 546 -12.96 19.51 -26.20
CA ALA A 546 -12.09 18.34 -26.18
C ALA A 546 -11.96 17.77 -24.74
N VAL A 547 -11.66 18.63 -23.77
CA VAL A 547 -11.58 18.24 -22.35
C VAL A 547 -12.91 17.73 -21.80
N GLU A 548 -14.05 18.29 -22.23
CA GLU A 548 -15.38 17.79 -21.87
C GLU A 548 -15.67 16.38 -22.43
N ALA A 549 -15.12 16.03 -23.59
CA ALA A 549 -15.22 14.68 -24.12
C ALA A 549 -14.40 13.70 -23.29
N ASP A 550 -13.19 14.10 -22.86
CA ASP A 550 -12.36 13.32 -21.96
C ASP A 550 -13.05 13.15 -20.59
N PHE A 551 -13.63 14.25 -20.06
CA PHE A 551 -14.42 14.20 -18.83
C PHE A 551 -15.58 13.21 -18.93
N LYS A 552 -16.37 13.27 -20.01
CA LYS A 552 -17.50 12.34 -20.22
C LYS A 552 -17.04 10.88 -20.21
N THR A 553 -15.87 10.62 -20.77
CA THR A 553 -15.29 9.27 -20.79
C THR A 553 -14.85 8.84 -19.40
N ALA A 554 -14.16 9.70 -18.67
CA ALA A 554 -13.69 9.43 -17.30
C ALA A 554 -14.85 9.31 -16.30
N TRP A 555 -15.97 9.98 -16.55
CA TRP A 555 -17.11 10.10 -15.64
C TRP A 555 -18.32 9.26 -16.02
N LYS A 556 -18.17 8.37 -17.01
CA LYS A 556 -19.29 7.57 -17.57
C LYS A 556 -19.97 6.65 -16.55
N ASP A 557 -19.21 6.20 -15.55
CA ASP A 557 -19.67 5.26 -14.53
C ASP A 557 -19.89 5.95 -13.15
N ALA A 558 -19.76 7.29 -13.09
CA ALA A 558 -19.94 8.06 -11.87
C ALA A 558 -21.43 8.20 -11.51
N ASP A 559 -21.72 8.26 -10.22
CA ASP A 559 -23.07 8.45 -9.67
C ASP A 559 -23.29 9.86 -9.11
N VAL A 560 -22.30 10.76 -9.23
CA VAL A 560 -22.38 12.14 -8.77
C VAL A 560 -22.30 13.14 -9.93
N GLN A 561 -23.03 14.26 -9.80
CA GLN A 561 -22.96 15.40 -10.71
C GLN A 561 -22.09 16.50 -10.11
N LEU A 562 -21.13 16.97 -10.89
CA LEU A 562 -20.23 18.03 -10.48
C LEU A 562 -20.76 19.41 -10.85
N THR A 563 -20.61 20.37 -9.93
CA THR A 563 -20.77 21.81 -10.18
C THR A 563 -19.42 22.54 -10.10
N ALA A 564 -18.44 21.94 -9.43
CA ALA A 564 -17.06 22.35 -9.35
C ALA A 564 -16.16 21.11 -9.22
N SER A 565 -14.85 21.26 -9.24
CA SER A 565 -13.88 20.17 -8.99
C SER A 565 -13.90 19.64 -7.54
N ARG A 566 -14.75 20.18 -6.69
CA ARG A 566 -15.01 19.82 -5.29
C ARG A 566 -16.45 20.14 -4.88
N PHE A 567 -16.93 19.54 -3.80
CA PHE A 567 -18.19 19.87 -3.15
C PHE A 567 -18.06 20.98 -2.12
#